data_061d618a0ee41571c1bece64240dd9dd
#
_entry.id   061d618a0ee41571c1bece64240dd9dd
#
_cell.length_a   1.000
_cell.length_b   1.000
_cell.length_c   1.000
_cell.angle_alpha   90.00
_cell.angle_beta   90.00
_cell.angle_gamma   90.00
#
_symmetry.space_group_name_H-M   'P 1'
#
loop_
_entity.id
_entity.type
_entity.pdbx_description
1 polymer ?
#
loop_
_entity_poly.entity_id
_entity_poly.type
_entity_poly.pdbx_seq_one_letter_code
_entity_poly.pdbx_strand_id
1 'polypeptide(L)'
;MKKAAVVGNPVDHSLSPDIHSFWLNEAGINGIYTKETVKHENFGSFIVNAAKKGYSGLNITVPFKEKAFKLCDVLSETAKELGAVNLIIFENGKIMGDNTDGQGFIDSVIEKIPNLSFKKNNFSILGAGGAAKGIIHALCKNGAK
;
A
#
# COMPACT_ATOMS: atom_id res chain seq x y z
N MET A 1 -7.31 21.28 2.42
CA MET A 1 -6.07 20.67 1.89
C MET A 1 -6.06 19.19 2.27
N LYS A 2 -5.87 18.27 1.32
CA LYS A 2 -5.72 16.83 1.59
C LYS A 2 -4.30 16.56 2.10
N LYS A 3 -4.15 15.66 3.08
CA LYS A 3 -2.83 15.28 3.60
C LYS A 3 -2.68 13.76 3.60
N ALA A 4 -1.59 13.28 3.02
CA ALA A 4 -1.23 11.86 3.01
C ALA A 4 0.27 11.68 3.23
N ALA A 5 0.71 10.46 3.53
CA ALA A 5 2.12 10.16 3.73
C ALA A 5 2.44 8.69 3.44
N VAL A 6 3.70 8.40 3.17
CA VAL A 6 4.25 7.06 3.33
C VAL A 6 4.84 6.92 4.74
N VAL A 7 4.50 5.82 5.41
CA VAL A 7 4.92 5.49 6.77
C VAL A 7 5.72 4.20 6.78
N GLY A 8 6.92 4.25 7.35
CA GLY A 8 7.81 3.09 7.45
C GLY A 8 8.99 3.36 8.38
N ASN A 9 9.99 2.45 8.34
CA ASN A 9 11.24 2.66 9.08
C ASN A 9 12.37 1.77 8.51
N PRO A 10 13.33 2.35 7.78
CA PRO A 10 13.39 3.74 7.30
C PRO A 10 12.52 4.00 6.06
N VAL A 11 12.18 5.28 5.78
CA VAL A 11 11.50 5.72 4.54
C VAL A 11 12.19 6.88 3.84
N ASP A 12 13.37 7.27 4.26
CA ASP A 12 14.06 8.46 3.74
C ASP A 12 14.35 8.37 2.24
N HIS A 13 14.59 7.17 1.73
CA HIS A 13 14.85 6.88 0.31
C HIS A 13 13.58 6.75 -0.55
N SER A 14 12.38 6.87 0.03
CA SER A 14 11.14 6.72 -0.72
C SER A 14 10.94 7.85 -1.74
N LEU A 15 10.60 7.50 -2.97
CA LEU A 15 10.23 8.43 -4.04
C LEU A 15 8.73 8.78 -4.03
N SER A 16 7.95 8.19 -3.14
CA SER A 16 6.51 8.40 -3.08
C SER A 16 6.10 9.88 -2.97
N PRO A 17 6.76 10.74 -2.19
CA PRO A 17 6.39 12.15 -2.14
C PRO A 17 6.54 12.85 -3.50
N ASP A 18 7.60 12.57 -4.24
CA ASP A 18 7.83 13.19 -5.54
C ASP A 18 6.75 12.78 -6.55
N ILE A 19 6.44 11.47 -6.59
CA ILE A 19 5.42 10.90 -7.47
C ILE A 19 4.04 11.45 -7.12
N HIS A 20 3.65 11.42 -5.85
CA HIS A 20 2.33 11.89 -5.42
C HIS A 20 2.19 13.41 -5.54
N SER A 21 3.25 14.18 -5.31
CA SER A 21 3.22 15.64 -5.54
C SER A 21 3.02 15.98 -7.02
N PHE A 22 3.67 15.24 -7.92
CA PHE A 22 3.42 15.37 -9.35
C PHE A 22 1.95 15.09 -9.69
N TRP A 23 1.39 13.97 -9.24
CA TRP A 23 0.00 13.61 -9.50
C TRP A 23 -1.02 14.58 -8.88
N LEU A 24 -0.75 15.10 -7.68
CA LEU A 24 -1.60 16.12 -7.06
C LEU A 24 -1.64 17.39 -7.92
N ASN A 25 -0.51 17.82 -8.45
CA ASN A 25 -0.43 18.98 -9.34
C ASN A 25 -1.17 18.74 -10.66
N GLU A 26 -0.92 17.61 -11.34
CA GLU A 26 -1.61 17.24 -12.58
C GLU A 26 -3.13 17.17 -12.42
N ALA A 27 -3.60 16.65 -11.28
CA ALA A 27 -5.02 16.53 -10.98
C ALA A 27 -5.66 17.83 -10.43
N GLY A 28 -4.89 18.90 -10.22
CA GLY A 28 -5.38 20.13 -9.60
C GLY A 28 -5.85 19.98 -8.17
N ILE A 29 -5.36 18.96 -7.44
CA ILE A 29 -5.77 18.66 -6.08
C ILE A 29 -4.90 19.43 -5.09
N ASN A 30 -5.53 20.26 -4.25
CA ASN A 30 -4.85 20.92 -3.13
C ASN A 30 -4.53 19.89 -2.03
N GLY A 31 -3.33 19.36 -2.06
CA GLY A 31 -2.87 18.32 -1.14
C GLY A 31 -1.36 18.34 -0.91
N ILE A 32 -0.94 17.61 0.11
CA ILE A 32 0.47 17.38 0.44
C ILE A 32 0.70 15.90 0.73
N TYR A 33 1.82 15.38 0.26
CA TYR A 33 2.26 14.02 0.55
C TYR A 33 3.66 14.04 1.17
N THR A 34 3.82 13.39 2.34
CA THR A 34 5.07 13.44 3.14
C THR A 34 5.65 12.06 3.40
N LYS A 35 6.84 12.02 4.01
CA LYS A 35 7.47 10.81 4.58
C LYS A 35 7.36 10.88 6.10
N GLU A 36 7.00 9.75 6.72
CA GLU A 36 6.91 9.65 8.18
C GLU A 36 7.72 8.44 8.66
N THR A 37 8.93 8.69 9.13
CA THR A 37 9.74 7.65 9.78
C THR A 37 9.25 7.47 11.22
N VAL A 38 8.66 6.31 11.53
CA VAL A 38 8.02 6.04 12.81
C VAL A 38 8.72 4.88 13.51
N LYS A 39 9.11 5.05 14.77
CA LYS A 39 9.67 3.97 15.58
C LYS A 39 8.63 2.87 15.80
N HIS A 40 9.10 1.62 15.93
CA HIS A 40 8.22 0.44 16.01
C HIS A 40 7.23 0.51 17.18
N GLU A 41 7.67 1.02 18.34
CA GLU A 41 6.86 1.20 19.54
C GLU A 41 5.78 2.28 19.38
N ASN A 42 6.01 3.28 18.53
CA ASN A 42 5.11 4.42 18.34
C ASN A 42 4.11 4.24 17.19
N PHE A 43 4.24 3.18 16.39
CA PHE A 43 3.44 3.00 15.18
C PHE A 43 1.94 2.95 15.47
N GLY A 44 1.50 2.19 16.49
CA GLY A 44 0.09 2.09 16.84
C GLY A 44 -0.52 3.43 17.23
N SER A 45 0.15 4.17 18.12
CA SER A 45 -0.30 5.50 18.55
C SER A 45 -0.27 6.52 17.40
N PHE A 46 0.69 6.40 16.47
CA PHE A 46 0.74 7.24 15.29
C PHE A 46 -0.51 7.03 14.40
N ILE A 47 -0.84 5.77 14.07
CA ILE A 47 -1.99 5.43 13.21
C ILE A 47 -3.31 5.91 13.84
N VAL A 48 -3.56 5.58 15.11
CA VAL A 48 -4.80 5.97 15.81
C VAL A 48 -5.00 7.49 15.87
N ASN A 49 -3.91 8.26 15.92
CA ASN A 49 -3.97 9.71 15.97
C ASN A 49 -3.82 10.40 14.61
N ALA A 50 -3.56 9.67 13.54
CA ALA A 50 -3.25 10.25 12.23
C ALA A 50 -4.44 11.05 11.65
N ALA A 51 -5.67 10.54 11.77
CA ALA A 51 -6.88 11.27 11.35
C ALA A 51 -7.00 12.62 12.06
N LYS A 52 -6.75 12.66 13.39
CA LYS A 52 -6.78 13.90 14.20
C LYS A 52 -5.67 14.87 13.79
N LYS A 53 -4.57 14.38 13.21
CA LYS A 53 -3.48 15.20 12.65
C LYS A 53 -3.73 15.62 11.20
N GLY A 54 -4.95 15.40 10.69
CA GLY A 54 -5.39 15.84 9.38
C GLY A 54 -5.00 14.92 8.21
N TYR A 55 -4.48 13.72 8.47
CA TYR A 55 -4.24 12.75 7.40
C TYR A 55 -5.57 12.20 6.87
N SER A 56 -5.73 12.21 5.55
CA SER A 56 -6.83 11.57 4.83
C SER A 56 -6.54 10.09 4.58
N GLY A 57 -5.26 9.72 4.44
CA GLY A 57 -4.80 8.36 4.24
C GLY A 57 -3.29 8.23 4.37
N LEU A 58 -2.82 6.99 4.42
CA LEU A 58 -1.41 6.64 4.57
C LEU A 58 -1.05 5.45 3.70
N ASN A 59 0.10 5.49 3.03
CA ASN A 59 0.72 4.29 2.52
C ASN A 59 1.63 3.69 3.60
N ILE A 60 1.53 2.39 3.81
CA ILE A 60 2.29 1.68 4.81
C ILE A 60 3.33 0.80 4.12
N THR A 61 4.59 0.96 4.52
CA THR A 61 5.68 0.11 4.03
C THR A 61 6.37 -0.65 5.16
N VAL A 62 7.48 -1.28 4.84
CA VAL A 62 8.29 -2.09 5.77
C VAL A 62 8.65 -1.26 7.02
N PRO A 63 8.54 -1.84 8.23
CA PRO A 63 8.13 -3.21 8.60
C PRO A 63 6.66 -3.32 9.07
N PHE A 64 5.78 -2.39 8.71
CA PHE A 64 4.54 -2.14 9.43
C PHE A 64 3.27 -2.71 8.80
N LYS A 65 3.32 -3.34 7.60
CA LYS A 65 2.11 -3.79 6.88
C LYS A 65 1.24 -4.78 7.68
N GLU A 66 1.85 -5.75 8.37
CA GLU A 66 1.13 -6.71 9.22
C GLU A 66 0.61 -6.06 10.52
N LYS A 67 1.34 -5.07 11.04
CA LYS A 67 0.89 -4.33 12.22
C LYS A 67 -0.27 -3.39 11.88
N ALA A 68 -0.25 -2.76 10.70
CA ALA A 68 -1.34 -1.95 10.19
C ALA A 68 -2.62 -2.77 9.99
N PHE A 69 -2.52 -4.01 9.48
CA PHE A 69 -3.63 -4.95 9.36
C PHE A 69 -4.41 -5.12 10.67
N LYS A 70 -3.70 -5.22 11.80
CA LYS A 70 -4.30 -5.41 13.13
C LYS A 70 -4.96 -4.16 13.71
N LEU A 71 -4.70 -2.99 13.12
CA LEU A 71 -5.20 -1.70 13.61
C LEU A 71 -6.39 -1.17 12.79
N CYS A 72 -6.73 -1.81 11.68
CA CYS A 72 -7.83 -1.40 10.83
C CYS A 72 -9.17 -1.91 11.36
N ASP A 73 -10.18 -1.04 11.35
CA ASP A 73 -11.56 -1.39 11.71
C ASP A 73 -12.27 -2.13 10.59
N VAL A 74 -11.91 -1.82 9.34
CA VAL A 74 -12.48 -2.43 8.14
C VAL A 74 -11.34 -2.81 7.21
N LEU A 75 -11.37 -4.02 6.68
CA LEU A 75 -10.37 -4.58 5.80
C LEU A 75 -10.98 -5.00 4.47
N SER A 76 -10.30 -4.70 3.36
CA SER A 76 -10.62 -5.27 2.05
C SER A 76 -10.40 -6.79 2.06
N GLU A 77 -11.01 -7.49 1.10
CA GLU A 77 -10.79 -8.93 0.93
C GLU A 77 -9.31 -9.24 0.68
N THR A 78 -8.65 -8.45 -0.17
CA THR A 78 -7.21 -8.60 -0.48
C THR A 78 -6.36 -8.45 0.79
N ALA A 79 -6.63 -7.43 1.61
CA ALA A 79 -5.91 -7.25 2.86
C ALA A 79 -6.10 -8.42 3.83
N LYS A 80 -7.33 -8.98 3.91
CA LYS A 80 -7.63 -10.16 4.73
C LYS A 80 -6.88 -11.40 4.26
N GLU A 81 -6.90 -11.67 2.96
CA GLU A 81 -6.23 -12.84 2.36
C GLU A 81 -4.69 -12.76 2.55
N LEU A 82 -4.12 -11.57 2.51
CA LEU A 82 -2.68 -11.36 2.69
C LEU A 82 -2.22 -11.19 4.14
N GLY A 83 -3.14 -10.85 5.06
CA GLY A 83 -2.81 -10.51 6.43
C GLY A 83 -1.94 -9.23 6.55
N ALA A 84 -2.00 -8.34 5.56
CA ALA A 84 -1.14 -7.17 5.46
C ALA A 84 -1.85 -6.00 4.76
N VAL A 85 -1.61 -4.78 5.25
CA VAL A 85 -2.16 -3.53 4.72
C VAL A 85 -1.02 -2.63 4.24
N ASN A 86 -1.11 -2.13 3.00
CA ASN A 86 -0.21 -1.10 2.48
C ASN A 86 -0.89 0.26 2.26
N LEU A 87 -2.22 0.31 2.34
CA LEU A 87 -3.02 1.52 2.19
C LEU A 87 -4.00 1.63 3.35
N ILE A 88 -3.97 2.76 4.06
CA ILE A 88 -4.95 3.15 5.07
C ILE A 88 -5.72 4.36 4.56
N ILE A 89 -7.04 4.35 4.72
CA ILE A 89 -7.93 5.49 4.49
C ILE A 89 -8.67 5.78 5.79
N PHE A 90 -8.72 7.05 6.18
CA PHE A 90 -9.48 7.51 7.34
C PHE A 90 -10.81 8.07 6.87
N GLU A 91 -11.90 7.36 7.13
CA GLU A 91 -13.23 7.73 6.68
C GLU A 91 -14.30 7.42 7.73
N ASN A 92 -15.20 8.36 7.97
CA ASN A 92 -16.33 8.22 8.92
C ASN A 92 -15.90 7.75 10.33
N GLY A 93 -14.73 8.20 10.79
CA GLY A 93 -14.18 7.82 12.09
C GLY A 93 -13.59 6.42 12.15
N LYS A 94 -13.52 5.72 11.03
CA LYS A 94 -12.94 4.35 10.91
C LYS A 94 -11.60 4.38 10.21
N ILE A 95 -10.77 3.39 10.54
CA ILE A 95 -9.51 3.07 9.88
C ILE A 95 -9.78 1.94 8.88
N MET A 96 -9.79 2.28 7.60
CA MET A 96 -10.00 1.33 6.52
C MET A 96 -8.65 0.89 5.96
N GLY A 97 -8.44 -0.42 5.80
CA GLY A 97 -7.19 -0.99 5.31
C GLY A 97 -7.37 -1.79 4.03
N ASP A 98 -6.44 -1.58 3.10
CA ASP A 98 -6.37 -2.32 1.83
C ASP A 98 -4.93 -2.74 1.52
N ASN A 99 -4.79 -3.65 0.54
CA ASN A 99 -3.49 -4.02 0.00
C ASN A 99 -3.54 -3.99 -1.53
N THR A 100 -2.86 -3.01 -2.09
CA THR A 100 -2.79 -2.72 -3.52
C THR A 100 -1.51 -3.21 -4.20
N ASP A 101 -0.56 -3.81 -3.46
CA ASP A 101 0.75 -4.21 -4.00
C ASP A 101 0.61 -5.20 -5.16
N GLY A 102 -0.22 -6.22 -5.00
CA GLY A 102 -0.42 -7.26 -6.00
C GLY A 102 -1.09 -6.73 -7.26
N GLN A 103 -2.14 -5.91 -7.12
CA GLN A 103 -2.83 -5.32 -8.27
C GLN A 103 -1.91 -4.36 -9.02
N GLY A 104 -1.17 -3.51 -8.31
CA GLY A 104 -0.21 -2.60 -8.94
C GLY A 104 0.89 -3.34 -9.73
N PHE A 105 1.34 -4.51 -9.23
CA PHE A 105 2.23 -5.38 -9.99
C PHE A 105 1.58 -5.90 -11.27
N ILE A 106 0.36 -6.44 -11.21
CA ILE A 106 -0.37 -6.95 -12.38
C ILE A 106 -0.54 -5.84 -13.42
N ASP A 107 -0.98 -4.66 -13.00
CA ASP A 107 -1.21 -3.51 -13.89
C ASP A 107 0.07 -3.09 -14.60
N SER A 108 1.19 -3.04 -13.87
CA SER A 108 2.50 -2.71 -14.46
C SER A 108 2.98 -3.76 -15.46
N VAL A 109 2.70 -5.04 -15.21
CA VAL A 109 3.04 -6.13 -16.15
C VAL A 109 2.20 -6.04 -17.41
N ILE A 110 0.89 -5.81 -17.30
CA ILE A 110 -0.01 -5.67 -18.45
C ILE A 110 0.36 -4.44 -19.29
N GLU A 111 0.72 -3.33 -18.65
CA GLU A 111 1.19 -2.13 -19.36
C GLU A 111 2.44 -2.41 -20.21
N LYS A 112 3.39 -3.17 -19.69
CA LYS A 112 4.64 -3.50 -20.39
C LYS A 112 4.51 -4.64 -21.39
N ILE A 113 3.62 -5.59 -21.13
CA ILE A 113 3.41 -6.80 -21.94
C ILE A 113 1.91 -7.01 -22.13
N PRO A 114 1.24 -6.19 -22.97
CA PRO A 114 -0.24 -6.20 -23.09
C PRO A 114 -0.87 -7.54 -23.45
N ASN A 115 -0.13 -8.41 -24.13
CA ASN A 115 -0.63 -9.72 -24.60
C ASN A 115 -0.21 -10.88 -23.69
N LEU A 116 0.33 -10.62 -22.49
CA LEU A 116 0.70 -11.66 -21.55
C LEU A 116 -0.53 -12.42 -21.05
N SER A 117 -0.53 -13.72 -21.23
CA SER A 117 -1.58 -14.58 -20.66
C SER A 117 -1.06 -15.22 -19.37
N PHE A 118 -1.56 -14.82 -18.23
CA PHE A 118 -1.19 -15.41 -16.94
C PHE A 118 -1.50 -16.92 -16.89
N LYS A 119 -2.56 -17.37 -17.56
CA LYS A 119 -2.95 -18.80 -17.61
C LYS A 119 -2.04 -19.68 -18.45
N LYS A 120 -1.33 -19.11 -19.43
CA LYS A 120 -0.52 -19.85 -20.40
C LYS A 120 0.98 -19.79 -20.12
N ASN A 121 1.40 -18.97 -19.16
CA ASN A 121 2.81 -18.78 -18.84
C ASN A 121 3.14 -19.28 -17.43
N ASN A 122 4.38 -19.73 -17.27
CA ASN A 122 4.94 -20.07 -15.98
C ASN A 122 5.65 -18.85 -15.38
N PHE A 123 5.55 -18.66 -14.07
CA PHE A 123 6.16 -17.57 -13.35
C PHE A 123 7.12 -18.12 -12.29
N SER A 124 8.30 -17.54 -12.22
CA SER A 124 9.27 -17.85 -11.17
C SER A 124 9.46 -16.62 -10.30
N ILE A 125 9.39 -16.80 -8.99
CA ILE A 125 9.55 -15.71 -8.01
C ILE A 125 10.79 -16.00 -7.18
N LEU A 126 11.73 -15.06 -7.20
CA LEU A 126 12.93 -15.13 -6.38
C LEU A 126 12.68 -14.38 -5.08
N GLY A 127 12.54 -15.11 -3.97
CA GLY A 127 12.27 -14.57 -2.64
C GLY A 127 10.92 -15.03 -2.07
N ALA A 128 10.78 -14.93 -0.74
CA ALA A 128 9.60 -15.37 0.00
C ALA A 128 9.12 -14.33 1.04
N GLY A 129 9.46 -13.05 0.86
CA GLY A 129 9.07 -11.96 1.74
C GLY A 129 7.63 -11.48 1.49
N GLY A 130 7.23 -10.42 2.19
CA GLY A 130 5.87 -9.87 2.12
C GLY A 130 5.46 -9.44 0.70
N ALA A 131 6.36 -8.88 -0.10
CA ALA A 131 6.10 -8.53 -1.49
C ALA A 131 5.81 -9.78 -2.34
N ALA A 132 6.60 -10.86 -2.17
CA ALA A 132 6.40 -12.12 -2.87
C ALA A 132 5.01 -12.71 -2.62
N LYS A 133 4.53 -12.69 -1.38
CA LYS A 133 3.17 -13.15 -1.02
C LYS A 133 2.10 -12.39 -1.81
N GLY A 134 2.18 -11.06 -1.86
CA GLY A 134 1.23 -10.23 -2.61
C GLY A 134 1.24 -10.51 -4.10
N ILE A 135 2.44 -10.68 -4.70
CA ILE A 135 2.60 -10.99 -6.11
C ILE A 135 2.06 -12.39 -6.45
N ILE A 136 2.41 -13.40 -5.65
CA ILE A 136 1.90 -14.79 -5.81
C ILE A 136 0.38 -14.78 -5.79
N HIS A 137 -0.21 -14.17 -4.77
CA HIS A 137 -1.65 -14.06 -4.64
C HIS A 137 -2.30 -13.41 -5.88
N ALA A 138 -1.74 -12.30 -6.35
CA ALA A 138 -2.27 -11.60 -7.53
C ALA A 138 -2.11 -12.42 -8.82
N LEU A 139 -0.98 -13.10 -9.01
CA LEU A 139 -0.77 -14.02 -10.14
C LEU A 139 -1.78 -15.16 -10.12
N CYS A 140 -1.99 -15.82 -8.98
CA CYS A 140 -2.98 -16.90 -8.84
C CYS A 140 -4.40 -16.42 -9.13
N LYS A 141 -4.80 -15.24 -8.62
CA LYS A 141 -6.10 -14.62 -8.95
C LYS A 141 -6.28 -14.37 -10.44
N ASN A 142 -5.21 -14.08 -11.17
CA ASN A 142 -5.21 -13.91 -12.63
C ASN A 142 -5.00 -15.22 -13.40
N GLY A 143 -5.01 -16.35 -12.70
CA GLY A 143 -5.02 -17.69 -13.28
C GLY A 143 -3.66 -18.29 -13.55
N ALA A 144 -2.56 -17.73 -13.05
CA ALA A 144 -1.26 -18.40 -13.04
C ALA A 144 -1.32 -19.70 -12.22
N LYS A 145 -0.51 -20.67 -12.63
CA LYS A 145 -0.42 -22.00 -11.99
C LYS A 145 0.92 -22.17 -11.30
#